data_ea2d6e6b2e806cb93df7e8a65720c608
#
_entry.id   ea2d6e6b2e806cb93df7e8a65720c608
#
_cell.length_a   1.000
_cell.length_b   1.000
_cell.length_c   1.000
_cell.angle_alpha   90.00
_cell.angle_beta   90.00
_cell.angle_gamma   90.00
#
_symmetry.space_group_name_H-M   'P 1'
#
loop_
_entity.id
_entity.type
_entity.pdbx_description
1 polymer ?
#
loop_
_entity_poly.entity_id
_entity_poly.type
_entity_poly.pdbx_seq_one_letter_code
_entity_poly.pdbx_strand_id
1 'polypeptide(L)' 'MTDYRVYVMGNDGHIANAILLDCVDDNAAIESAKQLVDGRDLELWQRDRLIAKFDRTPGYWPN' A
#
# COMPACT_ATOMS: atom_id res chain seq x y z
N MET A 1 -8.58 8.40 14.76
CA MET A 1 -8.17 7.79 13.50
C MET A 1 -6.71 8.08 13.26
N THR A 2 -6.04 7.19 12.56
CA THR A 2 -4.61 7.29 12.36
C THR A 2 -4.31 7.54 10.90
N ASP A 3 -3.34 8.42 10.65
CA ASP A 3 -2.95 8.72 9.28
C ASP A 3 -1.97 7.68 8.78
N TYR A 4 -2.26 7.16 7.60
CA TYR A 4 -1.39 6.22 6.93
C TYR A 4 -1.07 6.74 5.54
N ARG A 5 0.00 6.25 4.97
CA ARG A 5 0.41 6.68 3.65
C ARG A 5 0.72 5.47 2.79
N VAL A 6 0.16 5.45 1.59
CA VAL A 6 0.42 4.39 0.63
C VAL A 6 1.27 4.99 -0.48
N TYR A 7 2.46 4.45 -0.66
CA TYR A 7 3.31 4.87 -1.76
C TYR A 7 3.12 3.91 -2.91
N VAL A 8 2.74 4.45 -4.06
CA VAL A 8 2.57 3.66 -5.27
C VAL A 8 3.86 3.74 -6.04
N MET A 9 4.49 2.61 -6.29
CA MET A 9 5.78 2.58 -6.94
C MET A 9 5.63 2.54 -8.45
N GLY A 10 6.49 3.25 -9.14
CA GLY A 10 6.51 3.21 -10.57
C GLY A 10 7.34 2.04 -11.07
N ASN A 11 7.33 1.86 -12.39
CA ASN A 11 8.07 0.75 -13.00
C ASN A 11 9.56 0.87 -12.82
N ASP A 12 10.05 2.07 -12.59
CA ASP A 12 11.48 2.31 -12.43
C ASP A 12 11.93 2.23 -10.98
N GLY A 13 11.04 1.84 -10.09
CA GLY A 13 11.39 1.71 -8.68
C GLY A 13 11.25 2.98 -7.88
N HIS A 14 10.84 4.07 -8.51
CA HIS A 14 10.63 5.31 -7.79
C HIS A 14 9.17 5.46 -7.40
N ILE A 15 8.93 6.28 -6.38
CA ILE A 15 7.56 6.54 -5.94
C ILE A 15 6.85 7.36 -7.00
N ALA A 16 5.77 6.82 -7.55
CA ALA A 16 4.99 7.51 -8.56
C ALA A 16 3.88 8.34 -7.96
N ASN A 17 3.38 7.93 -6.81
CA ASN A 17 2.24 8.62 -6.21
C ASN A 17 2.18 8.28 -4.72
N ALA A 18 1.47 9.10 -3.96
CA ALA A 18 1.27 8.85 -2.55
C ALA A 18 -0.19 9.11 -2.23
N ILE A 19 -0.79 8.21 -1.51
CA ILE A 19 -2.21 8.29 -1.15
C ILE A 19 -2.31 8.30 0.35
N LEU A 20 -3.07 9.22 0.89
CA LEU A 20 -3.28 9.30 2.32
C LEU A 20 -4.51 8.49 2.70
N LEU A 21 -4.38 7.71 3.75
CA LEU A 21 -5.48 6.96 4.31
C LEU A 21 -5.66 7.36 5.75
N ASP A 22 -6.91 7.33 6.20
CA ASP A 22 -7.23 7.61 7.58
C ASP A 22 -8.00 6.40 8.08
N CYS A 23 -7.35 5.58 8.88
CA CYS A 23 -7.90 4.30 9.29
C CYS A 23 -7.81 4.14 10.79
N VAL A 24 -8.65 3.27 11.30
CA VAL A 24 -8.77 3.09 12.74
C VAL A 24 -7.56 2.35 13.30
N ASP A 25 -6.99 1.43 12.55
CA ASP A 25 -5.81 0.68 12.99
C ASP A 25 -5.06 0.13 11.78
N ASP A 26 -3.97 -0.59 12.05
CA ASP A 26 -3.13 -1.15 11.00
C ASP A 26 -3.89 -2.12 10.12
N ASN A 27 -4.74 -2.95 10.72
CA ASN A 27 -5.49 -3.93 9.95
C ASN A 27 -6.42 -3.26 8.95
N ALA A 28 -7.10 -2.21 9.38
CA ALA A 28 -7.98 -1.48 8.48
C ALA A 28 -7.18 -0.84 7.36
N ALA A 29 -6.00 -0.32 7.68
CA ALA A 29 -5.14 0.29 6.68
C ALA A 29 -4.66 -0.74 5.67
N ILE A 30 -4.29 -1.92 6.14
CA ILE A 30 -3.85 -2.99 5.26
C ILE A 30 -4.98 -3.40 4.30
N GLU A 31 -6.18 -3.55 4.82
CA GLU A 31 -7.31 -3.93 3.97
C GLU A 31 -7.60 -2.85 2.94
N SER A 32 -7.51 -1.60 3.32
CA SER A 32 -7.70 -0.51 2.37
C SER A 32 -6.62 -0.50 1.31
N ALA A 33 -5.37 -0.71 1.72
CA ALA A 33 -4.27 -0.69 0.78
C ALA A 33 -4.36 -1.83 -0.22
N LYS A 34 -4.81 -3.00 0.23
CA LYS A 34 -4.97 -4.12 -0.67
C LYS A 34 -5.84 -3.80 -1.87
N GLN A 35 -6.85 -2.98 -1.64
CA GLN A 35 -7.78 -2.65 -2.72
C GLN A 35 -7.22 -1.64 -3.68
N LEU A 36 -6.11 -1.02 -3.33
CA LEU A 36 -5.46 -0.05 -4.20
C LEU A 36 -4.44 -0.69 -5.13
N VAL A 37 -4.11 -1.94 -4.90
CA VAL A 37 -3.17 -2.65 -5.75
C VAL A 37 -3.81 -2.85 -7.10
N ASP A 38 -3.17 -2.32 -8.14
CA ASP A 38 -3.74 -2.36 -9.46
C ASP A 38 -2.59 -2.43 -10.45
N GLY A 39 -1.87 -3.52 -10.42
CA GLY A 39 -0.75 -3.72 -11.30
C GLY A 39 0.49 -2.96 -10.90
N ARG A 40 0.55 -2.46 -9.67
CA ARG A 40 1.70 -1.71 -9.18
C ARG A 40 2.07 -2.16 -7.80
N ASP A 41 3.35 -2.01 -7.47
CA ASP A 41 3.81 -2.28 -6.12
C ASP A 41 3.39 -1.15 -5.21
N LEU A 42 2.99 -1.50 -4.00
CA LEU A 42 2.60 -0.51 -3.01
C LEU A 42 3.38 -0.73 -1.73
N GLU A 43 3.58 0.35 -0.98
CA GLU A 43 4.11 0.29 0.37
C GLU A 43 3.18 1.07 1.28
N LEU A 44 2.79 0.45 2.38
CA LEU A 44 1.93 1.09 3.37
C LEU A 44 2.77 1.51 4.55
N TRP A 45 2.72 2.79 4.86
CA TRP A 45 3.51 3.38 5.93
C TRP A 45 2.63 4.12 6.90
N GLN A 46 3.10 4.17 8.15
CA GLN A 46 2.54 5.04 9.16
C GLN A 46 3.71 5.82 9.73
N ARG A 47 3.85 7.06 9.29
CA ARG A 47 5.00 7.91 9.60
C ARG A 47 6.27 7.25 9.08
N ASP A 48 7.20 6.91 9.97
CA ASP A 48 8.45 6.29 9.55
C ASP A 48 8.42 4.78 9.75
N ARG A 49 7.25 4.21 9.94
CA ARG A 49 7.09 2.78 10.19
C ARG A 49 6.48 2.10 8.98
N LEU A 50 7.22 1.20 8.37
CA LEU A 50 6.70 0.43 7.25
C LEU A 50 5.81 -0.67 7.80
N ILE A 51 4.56 -0.68 7.37
CA ILE A 51 3.57 -1.64 7.84
C ILE A 51 3.51 -2.85 6.95
N ALA A 52 3.46 -2.64 5.65
CA ALA A 52 3.30 -3.74 4.72
C ALA A 52 3.75 -3.34 3.32
N LYS A 53 4.09 -4.33 2.52
CA LYS A 53 4.39 -4.15 1.11
C LYS A 53 3.50 -5.06 0.31
N PHE A 54 3.05 -4.59 -0.84
CA PHE A 54 2.18 -5.35 -1.72
C PHE A 54 2.81 -5.40 -3.09
N ASP A 55 2.97 -6.61 -3.62
CA ASP A 55 3.54 -6.79 -4.94
C ASP A 55 2.53 -6.49 -6.01
N ARG A 56 3.01 -6.08 -7.16
CA ARG A 56 2.15 -5.71 -8.25
C ARG A 56 1.52 -6.89 -8.97
N THR A 57 1.85 -8.10 -8.57
CA THR A 57 1.22 -9.25 -9.17
C THR A 57 0.25 -9.85 -8.20
N PRO A 58 -0.58 -9.07 -7.64
CA PRO A 58 -1.49 -9.53 -6.64
C PRO A 58 -2.60 -10.29 -7.25
N GLY A 59 -3.25 -11.01 -6.54
CA GLY A 59 -4.40 -11.66 -6.99
C GLY A 59 -4.11 -12.73 -7.97
N TYR A 60 -2.89 -12.83 -8.36
CA TYR A 60 -2.57 -13.80 -9.27
C TYR A 60 -1.90 -14.91 -8.57
N TRP A 61 -2.63 -15.70 -7.98
CA TRP A 61 -2.11 -16.79 -7.23
C TRP A 61 -2.56 -17.99 -7.94
N PRO A 62 -1.66 -18.69 -8.46
CA PRO A 62 -2.03 -19.84 -9.24
C PRO A 62 -2.66 -20.89 -8.41
N ASN A 63 -2.73 -20.74 -7.23
CA ASN A 63 -3.27 -21.74 -6.46
C ASN A 63 -4.56 -22.07 -6.60
#